data_3a4fb7e707524c6557d1f0a752ecdb23
#
_entry.id   3a4fb7e707524c6557d1f0a752ecdb23
#
_cell.length_a   1.000
_cell.length_b   1.000
_cell.length_c   1.000
_cell.angle_alpha   90.00
_cell.angle_beta   90.00
_cell.angle_gamma   90.00
#
_symmetry.space_group_name_H-M   'P 1'
#
loop_
_entity.id
_entity.type
_entity.pdbx_description
1 polymer ?
#
loop_
_entity_poly.entity_id
_entity_poly.type
_entity_poly.pdbx_seq_one_letter_code
_entity_poly.pdbx_strand_id
1 'polypeptide(L)'
;MKKKSYLFPILAAALFLGSCQFENFDERCAREAKEYTEQHCPLRIDPCTVLDSMTYASDKRTLQYYYTMEGLLDSTQILTPEVIADFKKQLEGEIVNSVQLRKYKEERINFRYCYKSKKSGKTVFDL
;
A
#
# COMPACT_ATOMS: atom_id res chain seq x y z
N MET A 1 -39.12 8.29 18.64
CA MET A 1 -39.14 7.66 17.32
C MET A 1 -37.80 7.82 16.62
N LYS A 2 -37.35 9.02 16.44
CA LYS A 2 -36.05 9.27 15.82
C LYS A 2 -34.92 8.63 16.60
N LYS A 3 -35.02 8.59 17.91
CA LYS A 3 -34.01 7.97 18.77
C LYS A 3 -33.82 6.49 18.50
N LYS A 4 -34.87 5.79 18.18
CA LYS A 4 -34.80 4.36 17.86
C LYS A 4 -34.00 4.11 16.60
N SER A 5 -34.15 4.98 15.60
CA SER A 5 -33.42 4.86 14.35
C SER A 5 -31.91 5.02 14.54
N TYR A 6 -31.52 5.78 15.53
CA TYR A 6 -30.10 6.00 15.83
C TYR A 6 -29.51 4.88 16.67
N LEU A 7 -30.32 4.26 17.53
CA LEU A 7 -29.83 3.22 18.42
C LEU A 7 -29.37 1.97 17.66
N PHE A 8 -30.14 1.56 16.66
CA PHE A 8 -29.80 0.36 15.89
C PHE A 8 -28.46 0.48 15.16
N PRO A 9 -28.19 1.56 14.44
CA PRO A 9 -26.88 1.71 13.80
C PRO A 9 -25.73 1.71 14.80
N ILE A 10 -25.93 2.30 15.96
CA ILE A 10 -24.91 2.34 17.00
C ILE A 10 -24.61 0.93 17.52
N LEU A 11 -25.64 0.13 17.75
CA LEU A 11 -25.46 -1.24 18.19
C LEU A 11 -24.74 -2.09 17.15
N ALA A 12 -25.13 -1.92 15.88
CA ALA A 12 -24.47 -2.64 14.79
C ALA A 12 -22.98 -2.26 14.73
N ALA A 13 -22.67 -0.99 14.86
CA ALA A 13 -21.28 -0.53 14.87
C ALA A 13 -20.49 -1.14 16.02
N ALA A 14 -21.10 -1.24 17.21
CA ALA A 14 -20.45 -1.84 18.35
C ALA A 14 -20.14 -3.33 18.12
N LEU A 15 -21.04 -4.03 17.44
CA LEU A 15 -20.82 -5.44 17.10
C LEU A 15 -19.65 -5.59 16.13
N PHE A 16 -19.57 -4.72 15.13
CA PHE A 16 -18.44 -4.73 14.20
C PHE A 16 -17.12 -4.45 14.92
N LEU A 17 -17.10 -3.50 15.82
CA LEU A 17 -15.92 -3.19 16.62
C LEU A 17 -15.51 -4.42 17.44
N GLY A 18 -16.47 -5.13 18.00
CA GLY A 18 -16.20 -6.36 18.71
C GLY A 18 -15.52 -7.41 17.83
N SER A 19 -16.03 -7.58 16.62
CA SER A 19 -15.44 -8.51 15.65
C SER A 19 -14.02 -8.14 15.30
N CYS A 20 -13.75 -6.86 15.11
CA CYS A 20 -12.41 -6.37 14.77
C CYS A 20 -11.38 -6.63 15.87
N GLN A 21 -11.82 -6.73 17.13
CA GLN A 21 -10.92 -7.00 18.25
C GLN A 21 -10.25 -8.37 18.17
N PHE A 22 -10.84 -9.31 17.46
CA PHE A 22 -10.28 -10.66 17.30
C PHE A 22 -9.32 -10.76 16.13
N GLU A 23 -9.20 -9.71 15.36
CA GLU A 23 -8.30 -9.66 14.20
C GLU A 23 -6.88 -9.40 14.69
N ASN A 24 -5.93 -10.26 14.30
CA ASN A 24 -4.52 -10.00 14.61
C ASN A 24 -3.97 -8.96 13.63
N PHE A 25 -2.74 -8.49 13.89
CA PHE A 25 -2.17 -7.42 13.08
C PHE A 25 -1.92 -7.84 11.63
N ASP A 26 -1.48 -9.07 11.41
CA ASP A 26 -1.25 -9.57 10.05
C ASP A 26 -2.56 -9.63 9.24
N GLU A 27 -3.63 -10.11 9.87
CA GLU A 27 -4.95 -10.13 9.24
C GLU A 27 -5.42 -8.72 8.92
N ARG A 28 -5.16 -7.77 9.82
CA ARG A 28 -5.48 -6.37 9.61
C ARG A 28 -4.72 -5.79 8.43
N CYS A 29 -3.42 -6.08 8.32
CA CYS A 29 -2.62 -5.62 7.19
C CYS A 29 -3.16 -6.14 5.87
N ALA A 30 -3.50 -7.43 5.81
CA ALA A 30 -4.06 -8.04 4.62
C ALA A 30 -5.39 -7.40 4.23
N ARG A 31 -6.25 -7.18 5.21
CA ARG A 31 -7.56 -6.54 4.99
C ARG A 31 -7.40 -5.10 4.52
N GLU A 32 -6.56 -4.32 5.17
CA GLU A 32 -6.35 -2.92 4.81
C GLU A 32 -5.76 -2.78 3.41
N ALA A 33 -4.82 -3.64 3.04
CA ALA A 33 -4.23 -3.63 1.69
C ALA A 33 -5.29 -3.93 0.64
N LYS A 34 -6.13 -4.93 0.89
CA LYS A 34 -7.22 -5.29 -0.01
C LYS A 34 -8.24 -4.16 -0.15
N GLU A 35 -8.65 -3.60 0.96
CA GLU A 35 -9.63 -2.49 0.96
C GLU A 35 -9.09 -1.27 0.24
N TYR A 36 -7.84 -0.92 0.49
CA TYR A 36 -7.22 0.21 -0.19
C TYR A 36 -7.19 -0.01 -1.70
N THR A 37 -6.81 -1.21 -2.12
CA THR A 37 -6.79 -1.57 -3.53
C THR A 37 -8.16 -1.44 -4.17
N GLU A 38 -9.19 -1.97 -3.51
CA GLU A 38 -10.55 -1.94 -4.04
C GLU A 38 -11.12 -0.53 -4.10
N GLN A 39 -10.77 0.32 -3.13
CA GLN A 39 -11.34 1.67 -3.02
C GLN A 39 -10.57 2.71 -3.81
N HIS A 40 -9.26 2.56 -3.97
CA HIS A 40 -8.42 3.62 -4.50
C HIS A 40 -7.62 3.25 -5.75
N CYS A 41 -7.37 1.98 -5.98
CA CYS A 41 -6.53 1.58 -7.12
C CYS A 41 -7.36 1.23 -8.34
N PRO A 42 -6.83 1.46 -9.55
CA PRO A 42 -5.54 2.07 -9.82
C PRO A 42 -5.53 3.55 -9.46
N LEU A 43 -4.44 4.01 -8.86
CA LEU A 43 -4.31 5.38 -8.38
C LEU A 43 -3.10 6.05 -9.05
N ARG A 44 -3.35 7.14 -9.76
CA ARG A 44 -2.27 7.91 -10.36
C ARG A 44 -1.55 8.73 -9.29
N ILE A 45 -0.27 8.41 -9.10
CA ILE A 45 0.58 9.08 -8.11
C ILE A 45 1.17 10.36 -8.69
N ASP A 46 1.67 10.28 -9.93
CA ASP A 46 2.25 11.38 -10.67
C ASP A 46 2.06 11.12 -12.17
N PRO A 47 2.49 12.04 -13.06
CA PRO A 47 2.27 11.86 -14.50
C PRO A 47 2.86 10.58 -15.10
N CYS A 48 3.83 9.97 -14.42
CA CYS A 48 4.53 8.79 -14.93
C CYS A 48 4.32 7.52 -14.12
N THR A 49 3.54 7.57 -13.04
CA THR A 49 3.45 6.45 -12.11
C THR A 49 2.02 6.19 -11.66
N VAL A 50 1.60 4.94 -11.75
CA VAL A 50 0.28 4.49 -11.27
C VAL A 50 0.49 3.39 -10.24
N LEU A 51 -0.16 3.54 -9.09
CA LEU A 51 -0.23 2.46 -8.10
C LEU A 51 -1.35 1.52 -8.51
N ASP A 52 -0.99 0.32 -8.93
CA ASP A 52 -1.97 -0.66 -9.44
C ASP A 52 -2.69 -1.38 -8.31
N SER A 53 -1.96 -1.75 -7.28
CA SER A 53 -2.52 -2.52 -6.15
C SER A 53 -1.56 -2.54 -4.98
N MET A 54 -2.11 -2.93 -3.84
CA MET A 54 -1.36 -3.25 -2.63
C MET A 54 -1.76 -4.63 -2.16
N THR A 55 -0.79 -5.41 -1.69
CA THR A 55 -1.04 -6.71 -1.10
C THR A 55 -0.21 -6.87 0.17
N TYR A 56 -0.57 -7.85 0.98
CA TYR A 56 0.20 -8.18 2.17
C TYR A 56 0.56 -9.67 2.17
N ALA A 57 1.86 -9.95 2.25
CA ALA A 57 2.36 -11.32 2.34
C ALA A 57 2.59 -11.66 3.82
N SER A 58 1.69 -12.43 4.40
CA SER A 58 1.73 -12.76 5.84
C SER A 58 2.96 -13.57 6.23
N ASP A 59 3.37 -14.51 5.38
CA ASP A 59 4.52 -15.38 5.63
C ASP A 59 5.83 -14.60 5.73
N LYS A 60 5.93 -13.50 5.00
CA LYS A 60 7.12 -12.63 4.98
C LYS A 60 6.90 -11.34 5.73
N ARG A 61 5.72 -11.14 6.27
CA ARG A 61 5.30 -9.91 6.93
C ARG A 61 5.68 -8.68 6.11
N THR A 62 5.28 -8.68 4.84
CA THR A 62 5.66 -7.66 3.87
C THR A 62 4.45 -7.03 3.22
N LEU A 63 4.37 -5.71 3.34
CA LEU A 63 3.40 -4.91 2.62
C LEU A 63 3.98 -4.61 1.25
N GLN A 64 3.26 -4.97 0.20
CA GLN A 64 3.76 -4.89 -1.18
C GLN A 64 2.96 -3.87 -1.97
N TYR A 65 3.68 -2.97 -2.64
CA TYR A 65 3.11 -1.95 -3.50
C TYR A 65 3.50 -2.27 -4.94
N TYR A 66 2.51 -2.31 -5.82
CA TYR A 66 2.73 -2.61 -7.24
C TYR A 66 2.43 -1.40 -8.09
N TYR A 67 3.45 -0.91 -8.79
CA TYR A 67 3.36 0.29 -9.61
C TYR A 67 3.62 -0.02 -11.07
N THR A 68 3.00 0.78 -11.94
CA THR A 68 3.32 0.80 -13.36
C THR A 68 3.93 2.17 -13.69
N MET A 69 5.07 2.14 -14.36
CA MET A 69 5.74 3.35 -14.86
C MET A 69 5.41 3.53 -16.32
N GLU A 70 5.13 4.78 -16.69
CA GLU A 70 4.80 5.13 -18.07
C GLU A 70 5.44 6.46 -18.45
N GLY A 71 5.33 6.84 -19.71
CA GLY A 71 5.86 8.11 -20.19
C GLY A 71 7.37 8.18 -20.08
N LEU A 72 7.86 9.31 -19.61
CA LEU A 72 9.31 9.58 -19.55
C LEU A 72 10.08 8.63 -18.62
N LEU A 73 9.46 8.17 -17.54
CA LEU A 73 10.11 7.24 -16.62
C LEU A 73 10.17 5.82 -17.15
N ASP A 74 9.39 5.51 -18.18
CA ASP A 74 9.40 4.18 -18.80
C ASP A 74 10.52 4.10 -19.84
N SER A 75 11.75 4.25 -19.38
CA SER A 75 12.94 4.32 -20.22
C SER A 75 14.16 3.74 -19.50
N THR A 76 14.80 2.76 -20.14
CA THR A 76 16.04 2.19 -19.61
C THR A 76 17.19 3.19 -19.60
N GLN A 77 17.12 4.21 -20.45
CA GLN A 77 18.12 5.27 -20.49
C GLN A 77 18.04 6.20 -19.27
N ILE A 78 16.83 6.42 -18.78
CA ILE A 78 16.58 7.26 -17.61
C ILE A 78 16.78 6.47 -16.32
N LEU A 79 16.31 5.22 -16.28
CA LEU A 79 16.37 4.37 -15.09
C LEU A 79 17.71 3.63 -15.01
N THR A 80 18.76 4.38 -14.81
CA THR A 80 20.10 3.83 -14.59
C THR A 80 20.21 3.25 -13.18
N PRO A 81 21.20 2.38 -12.90
CA PRO A 81 21.43 1.87 -11.54
C PRO A 81 21.56 2.97 -10.49
N GLU A 82 22.19 4.08 -10.82
CA GLU A 82 22.37 5.21 -9.92
C GLU A 82 21.02 5.86 -9.61
N VAL A 83 20.20 6.07 -10.62
CA VAL A 83 18.86 6.65 -10.45
C VAL A 83 18.00 5.75 -9.60
N ILE A 84 18.02 4.45 -9.84
CA ILE A 84 17.28 3.48 -9.04
C ILE A 84 17.75 3.48 -7.58
N ALA A 85 19.05 3.55 -7.36
CA ALA A 85 19.61 3.61 -6.00
C ALA A 85 19.16 4.87 -5.26
N ASP A 86 19.16 6.03 -5.93
CA ASP A 86 18.67 7.28 -5.35
C ASP A 86 17.20 7.21 -5.03
N PHE A 87 16.43 6.60 -5.93
CA PHE A 87 15.00 6.40 -5.75
C PHE A 87 14.72 5.53 -4.52
N LYS A 88 15.50 4.46 -4.35
CA LYS A 88 15.40 3.60 -3.18
C LYS A 88 15.62 4.36 -1.88
N LYS A 89 16.67 5.20 -1.84
CA LYS A 89 16.95 6.03 -0.67
C LYS A 89 15.80 6.97 -0.35
N GLN A 90 15.21 7.55 -1.39
CA GLN A 90 14.08 8.45 -1.23
C GLN A 90 12.87 7.73 -0.64
N LEU A 91 12.57 6.53 -1.14
CA LEU A 91 11.47 5.72 -0.61
C LEU A 91 11.71 5.32 0.85
N GLU A 92 12.93 4.92 1.17
CA GLU A 92 13.30 4.58 2.55
C GLU A 92 13.10 5.78 3.48
N GLY A 93 13.50 6.97 3.02
CA GLY A 93 13.30 8.19 3.79
C GLY A 93 11.84 8.52 4.02
N GLU A 94 11.00 8.32 3.01
CA GLU A 94 9.56 8.53 3.12
C GLU A 94 8.93 7.58 4.14
N ILE A 95 9.35 6.32 4.13
CA ILE A 95 8.86 5.33 5.10
C ILE A 95 9.26 5.72 6.52
N VAL A 96 10.55 6.06 6.72
CA VAL A 96 11.06 6.44 8.03
C VAL A 96 10.31 7.65 8.60
N ASN A 97 10.00 8.61 7.74
CA ASN A 97 9.37 9.86 8.17
C ASN A 97 7.84 9.82 8.15
N SER A 98 7.25 8.75 7.65
CA SER A 98 5.80 8.66 7.53
C SER A 98 5.13 8.40 8.89
N VAL A 99 4.27 9.32 9.30
CA VAL A 99 3.44 9.16 10.49
C VAL A 99 2.35 8.11 10.24
N GLN A 100 1.85 8.05 9.03
CA GLN A 100 0.78 7.11 8.67
C GLN A 100 1.23 5.66 8.75
N LEU A 101 2.52 5.40 8.53
CA LEU A 101 3.07 4.06 8.58
C LEU A 101 3.65 3.68 9.94
N ARG A 102 3.44 4.52 10.95
CA ARG A 102 4.03 4.30 12.28
C ARG A 102 3.69 2.94 12.86
N LYS A 103 2.43 2.55 12.81
CA LYS A 103 1.99 1.26 13.37
C LYS A 103 2.66 0.09 12.66
N TYR A 104 2.76 0.17 11.34
CA TYR A 104 3.45 -0.86 10.56
C TYR A 104 4.93 -0.97 10.94
N LYS A 105 5.58 0.17 11.15
CA LYS A 105 6.99 0.19 11.55
C LYS A 105 7.19 -0.37 12.96
N GLU A 106 6.30 -0.04 13.89
CA GLU A 106 6.32 -0.56 15.25
C GLU A 106 6.19 -2.08 15.27
N GLU A 107 5.37 -2.62 14.38
CA GLU A 107 5.15 -4.05 14.23
C GLU A 107 6.20 -4.72 13.34
N ARG A 108 7.19 -3.98 12.90
CA ARG A 108 8.31 -4.47 12.09
C ARG A 108 7.87 -5.11 10.78
N ILE A 109 6.91 -4.49 10.13
CA ILE A 109 6.46 -4.89 8.80
C ILE A 109 7.51 -4.46 7.78
N ASN A 110 7.81 -5.32 6.83
CA ASN A 110 8.68 -5.00 5.72
C ASN A 110 7.88 -4.33 4.61
N PHE A 111 8.54 -3.52 3.81
CA PHE A 111 7.92 -2.80 2.69
C PHE A 111 8.62 -3.19 1.40
N ARG A 112 7.84 -3.53 0.40
CA ARG A 112 8.36 -3.88 -0.92
C ARG A 112 7.69 -3.02 -1.97
N TYR A 113 8.49 -2.42 -2.85
CA TYR A 113 8.04 -1.58 -3.94
C TYR A 113 8.43 -2.24 -5.25
N CYS A 114 7.44 -2.63 -6.02
CA CYS A 114 7.63 -3.36 -7.27
C CYS A 114 7.15 -2.47 -8.42
N TYR A 115 8.06 -2.11 -9.32
CA TYR A 115 7.77 -1.22 -10.44
C TYR A 115 7.91 -1.98 -11.75
N LYS A 116 6.90 -1.92 -12.59
CA LYS A 116 6.94 -2.53 -13.91
C LYS A 116 6.81 -1.47 -15.01
N SER A 117 7.32 -1.81 -16.19
CA SER A 117 7.21 -1.00 -17.38
C SER A 117 5.85 -1.19 -18.01
N LYS A 118 5.18 -0.12 -18.38
CA LYS A 118 3.93 -0.19 -19.13
C LYS A 118 4.15 -0.78 -20.51
N LYS A 119 5.27 -0.41 -21.14
CA LYS A 119 5.60 -0.86 -22.50
C LYS A 119 5.85 -2.35 -22.57
N SER A 120 6.66 -2.87 -21.65
CA SER A 120 7.08 -4.28 -21.68
C SER A 120 6.26 -5.19 -20.78
N GLY A 121 5.58 -4.63 -19.77
CA GLY A 121 4.89 -5.39 -18.74
C GLY A 121 5.84 -6.10 -17.78
N LYS A 122 7.15 -5.89 -17.90
CA LYS A 122 8.15 -6.55 -17.07
C LYS A 122 8.55 -5.70 -15.90
N THR A 123 8.95 -6.34 -14.80
CA THR A 123 9.49 -5.66 -13.64
C THR A 123 10.78 -4.95 -14.01
N VAL A 124 10.83 -3.66 -13.70
CA VAL A 124 12.01 -2.83 -13.95
C VAL A 124 12.90 -2.85 -12.71
N PHE A 125 12.32 -2.65 -11.54
CA PHE A 125 13.05 -2.78 -10.29
C PHE A 125 12.10 -3.14 -9.16
N ASP A 126 12.68 -3.74 -8.13
CA ASP A 126 11.98 -4.31 -6.97
C ASP A 126 12.80 -3.97 -5.75
N LEU A 127 12.26 -3.10 -4.89
CA LEU A 127 13.00 -2.52 -3.76
C LEU A 127 12.45 -2.96 -2.42
#